data_931fc4c34d7176e2a6ab766d122a3dbb
#
_entry.id   931fc4c34d7176e2a6ab766d122a3dbb
#
_cell.length_a   1.000
_cell.length_b   1.000
_cell.length_c   1.000
_cell.angle_alpha   90.00
_cell.angle_beta   90.00
_cell.angle_gamma   90.00
#
_symmetry.space_group_name_H-M   'P 1'
#
loop_
_entity.id
_entity.type
_entity.pdbx_description
1 polymer ?
#
loop_
_entity_poly.entity_id
_entity_poly.type
_entity_poly.pdbx_seq_one_letter_code
_entity_poly.pdbx_strand_id
1 'polypeptide(L)'
;MDNNDCRWPVAIGTTDSGEGRVFDYSKASNILVAGAPKQGKSTAIGVILDALKSCSEASGMQFRVIDTSKPHWDVDETLGELCRELERRETLHNVGVDISGFPLIVTVIDEYSDLMLFGNRDSRRSVKDSVLRLAKEGPGLGIRLILSSRQPAKEVKALLDYFPTRLALRISDRKDSKMLLKSESAFWELNSSGEMFLYDKGVISHCSLSGVFH
;
A
#
# COMPACT_ATOMS: atom_id res chain seq x y z
N MET A 1 -6.78 -2.31 -22.23
CA MET A 1 -7.23 -1.04 -21.58
C MET A 1 -6.41 0.05 -22.21
N ASP A 2 -7.06 0.99 -22.89
CA ASP A 2 -6.35 2.09 -23.53
C ASP A 2 -5.61 2.93 -22.49
N ASN A 3 -4.30 3.06 -22.65
CA ASN A 3 -3.40 3.79 -21.72
C ASN A 3 -3.69 5.30 -21.63
N ASN A 4 -4.63 5.81 -22.41
CA ASN A 4 -4.89 7.25 -22.53
C ASN A 4 -5.75 7.86 -21.40
N ASP A 5 -6.30 7.03 -20.47
CA ASP A 5 -7.16 7.50 -19.39
C ASP A 5 -6.56 7.26 -17.97
N CYS A 6 -5.26 6.96 -17.92
CA CYS A 6 -4.53 6.66 -16.70
C CYS A 6 -3.89 7.96 -16.17
N ARG A 7 -4.45 8.53 -15.09
CA ARG A 7 -3.94 9.79 -14.53
C ARG A 7 -2.59 9.62 -13.83
N TRP A 8 -2.42 8.51 -13.08
CA TRP A 8 -1.19 8.19 -12.35
C TRP A 8 -0.79 6.73 -12.62
N PRO A 9 -0.19 6.44 -13.79
CA PRO A 9 0.18 5.10 -14.18
C PRO A 9 1.35 4.59 -13.32
N VAL A 10 1.20 3.39 -12.78
CA VAL A 10 2.26 2.67 -12.07
C VAL A 10 2.53 1.38 -12.84
N ALA A 11 3.67 1.34 -13.51
CA ALA A 11 4.19 0.12 -14.14
C ALA A 11 4.85 -0.73 -13.06
N ILE A 12 4.19 -1.83 -12.66
CA ILE A 12 4.65 -2.65 -11.52
C ILE A 12 5.49 -3.86 -11.95
N GLY A 13 5.51 -4.20 -13.22
CA GLY A 13 6.27 -5.34 -13.73
C GLY A 13 5.84 -5.75 -15.12
N THR A 14 6.32 -6.91 -15.55
CA THR A 14 5.97 -7.54 -16.84
C THR A 14 5.25 -8.86 -16.62
N THR A 15 4.31 -9.17 -17.51
CA THR A 15 3.65 -10.49 -17.56
C THR A 15 4.58 -11.53 -18.19
N ASP A 16 4.19 -12.81 -18.16
CA ASP A 16 4.93 -13.90 -18.79
C ASP A 16 5.01 -13.74 -20.33
N SER A 17 4.09 -12.98 -20.94
CA SER A 17 4.13 -12.61 -22.36
C SER A 17 5.06 -11.43 -22.65
N GLY A 18 5.71 -10.83 -21.64
CA GLY A 18 6.57 -9.65 -21.78
C GLY A 18 5.82 -8.32 -21.83
N GLU A 19 4.50 -8.33 -21.66
CA GLU A 19 3.70 -7.10 -21.62
C GLU A 19 3.84 -6.38 -20.27
N GLY A 20 4.01 -5.06 -20.32
CA GLY A 20 4.05 -4.23 -19.11
C GLY A 20 2.73 -4.27 -18.33
N ARG A 21 2.80 -4.59 -17.02
CA ARG A 21 1.64 -4.51 -16.14
C ARG A 21 1.55 -3.15 -15.50
N VAL A 22 0.49 -2.41 -15.83
CA VAL A 22 0.25 -1.05 -15.33
C VAL A 22 -1.09 -1.02 -14.59
N PHE A 23 -1.13 -0.33 -13.47
CA PHE A 23 -2.39 0.07 -12.82
C PHE A 23 -2.43 1.58 -12.60
N ASP A 24 -3.63 2.14 -12.54
CA ASP A 24 -3.83 3.56 -12.29
C ASP A 24 -3.97 3.83 -10.78
N TYR A 25 -2.93 4.43 -10.19
CA TYR A 25 -2.97 4.80 -8.77
C TYR A 25 -4.04 5.84 -8.44
N SER A 26 -4.50 6.65 -9.43
CA SER A 26 -5.58 7.61 -9.19
C SER A 26 -6.88 6.89 -8.81
N LYS A 27 -7.08 5.69 -9.33
CA LYS A 27 -8.25 4.81 -9.08
C LYS A 27 -8.02 3.81 -7.93
N ALA A 28 -6.75 3.63 -7.49
CA ALA A 28 -6.42 2.87 -6.29
C ALA A 28 -6.68 3.73 -5.05
N SER A 29 -7.09 3.11 -3.94
CA SER A 29 -7.17 3.81 -2.66
C SER A 29 -5.92 3.56 -1.84
N ASN A 30 -5.87 2.44 -1.11
CA ASN A 30 -4.68 1.98 -0.40
C ASN A 30 -4.09 0.75 -1.10
N ILE A 31 -2.80 0.53 -0.93
CA ILE A 31 -2.09 -0.63 -1.49
C ILE A 31 -1.50 -1.47 -0.36
N LEU A 32 -1.75 -2.77 -0.39
CA LEU A 32 -1.11 -3.76 0.47
C LEU A 32 -0.07 -4.55 -0.32
N VAL A 33 1.16 -4.59 0.17
CA VAL A 33 2.25 -5.41 -0.37
C VAL A 33 2.58 -6.51 0.62
N ALA A 34 2.26 -7.75 0.29
CA ALA A 34 2.46 -8.87 1.18
C ALA A 34 3.39 -9.94 0.60
N GLY A 35 4.16 -10.59 1.47
CA GLY A 35 5.07 -11.65 1.04
C GLY A 35 6.10 -12.01 2.11
N ALA A 36 6.69 -13.19 1.98
CA ALA A 36 7.75 -13.66 2.85
C ALA A 36 8.98 -12.71 2.85
N PRO A 37 9.86 -12.79 3.83
CA PRO A 37 11.11 -12.02 3.84
C PRO A 37 11.91 -12.25 2.56
N LYS A 38 12.58 -11.19 2.08
CA LYS A 38 13.47 -11.20 0.90
C LYS A 38 12.79 -11.55 -0.43
N GLN A 39 11.47 -11.44 -0.53
CA GLN A 39 10.74 -11.69 -1.79
C GLN A 39 10.58 -10.44 -2.68
N GLY A 40 11.06 -9.27 -2.27
CA GLY A 40 11.03 -8.04 -3.08
C GLY A 40 9.95 -7.03 -2.69
N LYS A 41 9.38 -7.10 -1.48
CA LYS A 41 8.35 -6.13 -1.00
C LYS A 41 8.83 -4.68 -1.08
N SER A 42 9.97 -4.38 -0.48
CA SER A 42 10.53 -3.01 -0.48
C SER A 42 10.91 -2.55 -1.90
N THR A 43 11.32 -3.48 -2.77
CA THR A 43 11.54 -3.20 -4.19
C THR A 43 10.24 -2.81 -4.89
N ALA A 44 9.15 -3.57 -4.68
CA ALA A 44 7.83 -3.26 -5.23
C ALA A 44 7.32 -1.89 -4.74
N ILE A 45 7.50 -1.59 -3.46
CA ILE A 45 7.19 -0.26 -2.90
C ILE A 45 8.03 0.83 -3.56
N GLY A 46 9.33 0.59 -3.75
CA GLY A 46 10.25 1.52 -4.44
C GLY A 46 9.77 1.84 -5.86
N VAL A 47 9.41 0.83 -6.64
CA VAL A 47 8.86 0.98 -8.00
C VAL A 47 7.59 1.83 -7.99
N ILE A 48 6.66 1.58 -7.05
CA ILE A 48 5.44 2.37 -6.91
C ILE A 48 5.79 3.83 -6.59
N LEU A 49 6.67 4.06 -5.62
CA LEU A 49 7.05 5.42 -5.20
C LEU A 49 7.76 6.18 -6.32
N ASP A 50 8.64 5.56 -7.07
CA ASP A 50 9.37 6.22 -8.16
C ASP A 50 8.42 6.59 -9.31
N ALA A 51 7.47 5.71 -9.65
CA ALA A 51 6.42 6.04 -10.61
C ALA A 51 5.56 7.22 -10.13
N LEU A 52 5.17 7.23 -8.85
CA LEU A 52 4.35 8.32 -8.29
C LEU A 52 5.12 9.63 -8.17
N LYS A 53 6.41 9.59 -7.83
CA LYS A 53 7.26 10.79 -7.80
C LYS A 53 7.38 11.42 -9.19
N SER A 54 7.52 10.61 -10.24
CA SER A 54 7.52 11.11 -11.62
C SER A 54 6.22 11.81 -12.02
N CYS A 55 5.09 11.46 -11.39
CA CYS A 55 3.81 12.13 -11.57
C CYS A 55 3.60 13.31 -10.60
N SER A 56 4.44 13.47 -9.56
CA SER A 56 4.18 14.37 -8.43
C SER A 56 4.40 15.85 -8.77
N GLU A 57 5.31 16.18 -9.68
CA GLU A 57 5.58 17.55 -10.09
C GLU A 57 4.33 18.27 -10.62
N ALA A 58 3.45 17.53 -11.29
CA ALA A 58 2.19 18.05 -11.82
C ALA A 58 1.01 17.96 -10.84
N SER A 59 1.10 17.11 -9.80
CA SER A 59 -0.03 16.77 -8.92
C SER A 59 0.11 17.27 -7.48
N GLY A 60 1.28 17.79 -7.08
CA GLY A 60 1.53 18.26 -5.72
C GLY A 60 1.50 17.16 -4.65
N MET A 61 1.75 15.90 -5.01
CA MET A 61 1.75 14.80 -4.04
C MET A 61 2.82 14.98 -2.96
N GLN A 62 2.47 14.63 -1.74
CA GLN A 62 3.38 14.60 -0.60
C GLN A 62 3.61 13.15 -0.17
N PHE A 63 4.87 12.81 0.10
CA PHE A 63 5.24 11.48 0.54
C PHE A 63 5.67 11.49 2.01
N ARG A 64 5.19 10.52 2.77
CA ARG A 64 5.60 10.25 4.15
C ARG A 64 6.04 8.80 4.23
N VAL A 65 7.22 8.55 4.78
CA VAL A 65 7.72 7.19 5.02
C VAL A 65 7.86 7.00 6.52
N ILE A 66 7.11 6.06 7.05
CA ILE A 66 7.21 5.65 8.46
C ILE A 66 8.29 4.59 8.53
N ASP A 67 9.40 4.95 9.15
CA ASP A 67 10.52 4.06 9.41
C ASP A 67 10.22 3.19 10.64
N THR A 68 9.88 1.94 10.39
CA THR A 68 9.51 0.99 11.44
C THR A 68 10.68 0.57 12.34
N SER A 69 11.91 0.93 11.99
CA SER A 69 13.09 0.75 12.84
C SER A 69 13.21 1.82 13.94
N LYS A 70 12.47 2.90 13.82
CA LYS A 70 12.41 4.00 14.78
C LYS A 70 11.66 3.62 16.05
N PRO A 71 11.92 4.31 17.17
CA PRO A 71 11.14 4.12 18.38
C PRO A 71 9.64 4.36 18.16
N HIS A 72 8.80 3.62 18.86
CA HIS A 72 7.34 3.71 18.74
C HIS A 72 6.76 5.13 18.91
N TRP A 73 7.35 5.96 19.78
CA TRP A 73 6.88 7.32 19.99
C TRP A 73 7.04 8.21 18.74
N ASP A 74 8.08 7.99 17.93
CA ASP A 74 8.30 8.70 16.66
C ASP A 74 7.23 8.28 15.61
N VAL A 75 6.89 6.99 15.62
CA VAL A 75 5.81 6.43 14.77
C VAL A 75 4.44 6.95 15.20
N ASP A 76 4.16 6.94 16.53
CA ASP A 76 2.91 7.45 17.10
C ASP A 76 2.74 8.94 16.80
N GLU A 77 3.81 9.73 16.87
CA GLU A 77 3.80 11.16 16.53
C GLU A 77 3.45 11.38 15.06
N THR A 78 4.13 10.67 14.15
CA THR A 78 3.89 10.76 12.70
C THR A 78 2.47 10.34 12.32
N LEU A 79 1.97 9.24 12.87
CA LEU A 79 0.59 8.80 12.66
C LEU A 79 -0.42 9.77 13.28
N GLY A 80 -0.10 10.35 14.42
CA GLY A 80 -0.90 11.39 15.08
C GLY A 80 -1.00 12.66 14.23
N GLU A 81 0.07 13.09 13.59
CA GLU A 81 0.04 14.22 12.64
C GLU A 81 -0.86 13.94 11.44
N LEU A 82 -0.78 12.73 10.87
CA LEU A 82 -1.64 12.32 9.77
C LEU A 82 -3.11 12.26 10.19
N CYS A 83 -3.41 11.78 11.39
CA CYS A 83 -4.77 11.78 11.93
C CYS A 83 -5.30 13.20 12.16
N ARG A 84 -4.48 14.14 12.65
CA ARG A 84 -4.86 15.55 12.78
C ARG A 84 -5.14 16.20 11.41
N GLU A 85 -4.31 15.90 10.39
CA GLU A 85 -4.55 16.39 9.04
C GLU A 85 -5.83 15.78 8.44
N LEU A 86 -6.11 14.50 8.71
CA LEU A 86 -7.36 13.86 8.34
C LEU A 86 -8.56 14.59 8.94
N GLU A 87 -8.55 14.86 10.25
CA GLU A 87 -9.60 15.60 10.97
C GLU A 87 -9.79 17.03 10.41
N ARG A 88 -8.69 17.70 10.10
CA ARG A 88 -8.72 19.04 9.48
C ARG A 88 -9.44 18.98 8.13
N ARG A 89 -9.11 18.02 7.26
CA ARG A 89 -9.74 17.86 5.95
C ARG A 89 -11.21 17.49 6.07
N GLU A 90 -11.53 16.57 6.98
CA GLU A 90 -12.89 16.16 7.25
C GLU A 90 -13.76 17.36 7.69
N THR A 91 -13.24 18.17 8.63
CA THR A 91 -13.93 19.38 9.11
C THR A 91 -14.20 20.36 7.97
N LEU A 92 -13.20 20.62 7.12
CA LEU A 92 -13.32 21.52 5.98
C LEU A 92 -14.33 20.98 4.95
N HIS A 93 -14.27 19.70 4.65
CA HIS A 93 -15.21 19.04 3.73
C HIS A 93 -16.66 19.13 4.23
N ASN A 94 -16.88 18.91 5.53
CA ASN A 94 -18.20 18.95 6.16
C ASN A 94 -18.83 20.35 6.16
N VAL A 95 -18.02 21.41 6.11
CA VAL A 95 -18.50 22.79 5.97
C VAL A 95 -18.55 23.27 4.50
N GLY A 96 -18.37 22.35 3.55
CA GLY A 96 -18.52 22.60 2.12
C GLY A 96 -17.29 23.18 1.41
N VAL A 97 -16.11 23.13 2.05
CA VAL A 97 -14.86 23.51 1.38
C VAL A 97 -14.45 22.44 0.40
N ASP A 98 -14.12 22.82 -0.82
CA ASP A 98 -13.58 21.92 -1.82
C ASP A 98 -12.13 21.54 -1.45
N ILE A 99 -11.94 20.26 -1.11
CA ILE A 99 -10.63 19.68 -0.76
C ILE A 99 -9.92 19.03 -1.94
N SER A 100 -10.50 19.05 -3.15
CA SER A 100 -9.91 18.42 -4.34
C SER A 100 -8.58 19.04 -4.76
N GLY A 101 -8.36 20.31 -4.40
CA GLY A 101 -7.10 21.03 -4.60
C GLY A 101 -6.03 20.74 -3.54
N PHE A 102 -6.35 19.96 -2.50
CA PHE A 102 -5.36 19.65 -1.47
C PHE A 102 -4.38 18.57 -1.99
N PRO A 103 -3.09 18.64 -1.59
CA PRO A 103 -2.12 17.66 -2.00
C PRO A 103 -2.52 16.25 -1.54
N LEU A 104 -2.39 15.26 -2.43
CA LEU A 104 -2.51 13.87 -2.03
C LEU A 104 -1.33 13.51 -1.13
N ILE A 105 -1.60 12.99 0.06
CA ILE A 105 -0.58 12.47 0.97
C ILE A 105 -0.50 10.96 0.80
N VAL A 106 0.67 10.47 0.36
CA VAL A 106 0.97 9.04 0.24
C VAL A 106 1.87 8.64 1.40
N THR A 107 1.36 7.83 2.29
CA THR A 107 2.10 7.35 3.46
C THR A 107 2.51 5.89 3.27
N VAL A 108 3.80 5.62 3.40
CA VAL A 108 4.37 4.27 3.32
C VAL A 108 4.67 3.77 4.72
N ILE A 109 4.22 2.56 5.02
CA ILE A 109 4.61 1.78 6.20
C ILE A 109 5.27 0.50 5.70
N ASP A 110 6.61 0.52 5.60
CA ASP A 110 7.36 -0.68 5.19
C ASP A 110 7.58 -1.57 6.42
N GLU A 111 6.93 -2.71 6.41
CA GLU A 111 6.89 -3.74 7.44
C GLU A 111 6.04 -3.38 8.66
N TYR A 112 4.73 -3.37 8.46
CA TYR A 112 3.74 -3.16 9.53
C TYR A 112 3.86 -4.17 10.67
N SER A 113 4.37 -5.38 10.39
CA SER A 113 4.64 -6.42 11.39
C SER A 113 5.54 -5.92 12.51
N ASP A 114 6.57 -5.15 12.17
CA ASP A 114 7.55 -4.68 13.14
C ASP A 114 6.90 -3.72 14.14
N LEU A 115 5.95 -2.90 13.72
CA LEU A 115 5.17 -2.03 14.59
C LEU A 115 4.30 -2.80 15.61
N MET A 116 3.92 -4.03 15.25
CA MET A 116 3.10 -4.88 16.12
C MET A 116 3.94 -5.74 17.07
N LEU A 117 5.25 -5.84 16.85
CA LEU A 117 6.16 -6.62 17.70
C LEU A 117 6.76 -5.80 18.84
N PHE A 118 7.02 -4.51 18.58
CA PHE A 118 7.68 -3.62 19.53
C PHE A 118 6.67 -2.69 20.24
N GLY A 119 7.13 -2.01 21.27
CA GLY A 119 6.32 -1.11 22.10
C GLY A 119 5.46 -1.81 23.13
N ASN A 120 4.85 -1.03 24.02
CA ASN A 120 3.91 -1.52 24.99
C ASN A 120 2.51 -1.75 24.38
N ARG A 121 1.57 -2.30 25.16
CA ARG A 121 0.22 -2.63 24.67
C ARG A 121 -0.54 -1.40 24.16
N ASP A 122 -0.38 -0.26 24.84
CA ASP A 122 -1.11 0.96 24.53
C ASP A 122 -0.57 1.60 23.26
N SER A 123 0.77 1.67 23.06
CA SER A 123 1.38 2.14 21.83
C SER A 123 0.96 1.30 20.62
N ARG A 124 0.98 -0.03 20.74
CA ARG A 124 0.54 -0.91 19.65
C ARG A 124 -0.94 -0.73 19.32
N ARG A 125 -1.77 -0.45 20.32
CA ARG A 125 -3.18 -0.14 20.13
C ARG A 125 -3.36 1.20 19.42
N SER A 126 -2.64 2.24 19.86
CA SER A 126 -2.64 3.58 19.23
C SER A 126 -2.28 3.49 17.76
N VAL A 127 -1.15 2.85 17.42
CA VAL A 127 -0.72 2.62 16.03
C VAL A 127 -1.79 1.91 15.22
N LYS A 128 -2.36 0.83 15.75
CA LYS A 128 -3.40 0.05 15.07
C LYS A 128 -4.66 0.88 14.79
N ASP A 129 -5.12 1.63 15.78
CA ASP A 129 -6.32 2.46 15.67
C ASP A 129 -6.09 3.61 14.66
N SER A 130 -4.91 4.24 14.69
CA SER A 130 -4.52 5.28 13.73
C SER A 130 -4.43 4.75 12.29
N VAL A 131 -3.76 3.62 12.08
CA VAL A 131 -3.65 2.99 10.75
C VAL A 131 -5.03 2.56 10.22
N LEU A 132 -5.89 2.00 11.08
CA LEU A 132 -7.26 1.62 10.70
C LEU A 132 -8.08 2.84 10.28
N ARG A 133 -8.01 3.93 11.04
CA ARG A 133 -8.72 5.17 10.74
C ARG A 133 -8.23 5.77 9.42
N LEU A 134 -6.91 5.90 9.24
CA LEU A 134 -6.31 6.39 8.01
C LEU A 134 -6.67 5.51 6.79
N ALA A 135 -6.66 4.19 6.95
CA ALA A 135 -7.03 3.28 5.88
C ALA A 135 -8.50 3.41 5.46
N LYS A 136 -9.40 3.61 6.42
CA LYS A 136 -10.84 3.69 6.20
C LYS A 136 -11.28 5.05 5.65
N GLU A 137 -10.85 6.13 6.27
CA GLU A 137 -11.35 7.48 6.05
C GLU A 137 -10.44 8.30 5.12
N GLY A 138 -9.13 8.01 5.15
CA GLY A 138 -8.10 8.75 4.42
C GLY A 138 -8.30 8.83 2.91
N PRO A 139 -8.63 7.74 2.19
CA PRO A 139 -8.76 7.78 0.73
C PRO A 139 -9.74 8.82 0.21
N GLY A 140 -10.87 9.00 0.91
CA GLY A 140 -11.89 10.01 0.58
C GLY A 140 -11.44 11.44 0.82
N LEU A 141 -10.41 11.63 1.65
CA LEU A 141 -9.88 12.92 2.06
C LEU A 141 -8.46 13.17 1.53
N GLY A 142 -8.01 12.40 0.54
CA GLY A 142 -6.71 12.58 -0.10
C GLY A 142 -5.51 12.13 0.75
N ILE A 143 -5.69 11.14 1.65
CA ILE A 143 -4.62 10.48 2.38
C ILE A 143 -4.66 8.98 2.06
N ARG A 144 -3.57 8.41 1.56
CA ARG A 144 -3.51 7.01 1.13
C ARG A 144 -2.34 6.29 1.75
N LEU A 145 -2.53 5.01 2.05
CA LEU A 145 -1.53 4.14 2.64
C LEU A 145 -0.98 3.15 1.62
N ILE A 146 0.34 2.96 1.65
CA ILE A 146 1.03 1.81 1.07
C ILE A 146 1.64 1.05 2.25
N LEU A 147 1.16 -0.16 2.51
CA LEU A 147 1.53 -0.93 3.67
C LEU A 147 2.14 -2.26 3.26
N SER A 148 3.27 -2.65 3.86
CA SER A 148 3.78 -4.01 3.67
C SER A 148 3.63 -4.87 4.92
N SER A 149 3.54 -6.20 4.70
CA SER A 149 3.40 -7.19 5.77
C SER A 149 4.00 -8.53 5.39
N ARG A 150 4.63 -9.19 6.35
CA ARG A 150 5.16 -10.58 6.21
C ARG A 150 4.11 -11.64 6.57
N GLN A 151 3.19 -11.33 7.49
CA GLN A 151 2.17 -12.24 8.01
C GLN A 151 0.77 -11.62 7.92
N PRO A 152 0.25 -11.43 6.71
CA PRO A 152 -0.94 -10.61 6.49
C PRO A 152 -2.19 -11.14 7.21
N ALA A 153 -2.41 -12.45 7.32
CA ALA A 153 -3.58 -12.98 8.01
C ALA A 153 -3.62 -12.62 9.50
N LYS A 154 -2.46 -12.52 10.12
CA LYS A 154 -2.35 -12.20 11.55
C LYS A 154 -2.46 -10.69 11.80
N GLU A 155 -1.88 -9.88 10.90
CA GLU A 155 -1.61 -8.47 11.16
C GLU A 155 -2.63 -7.54 10.50
N VAL A 156 -2.97 -7.82 9.23
CA VAL A 156 -3.77 -6.90 8.42
C VAL A 156 -5.16 -7.42 8.07
N LYS A 157 -5.60 -8.53 8.66
CA LYS A 157 -6.92 -9.10 8.38
C LYS A 157 -8.06 -8.08 8.56
N ALA A 158 -8.00 -7.28 9.63
CA ALA A 158 -9.00 -6.25 9.92
C ALA A 158 -8.93 -5.04 8.97
N LEU A 159 -7.80 -4.86 8.28
CA LEU A 159 -7.55 -3.76 7.36
C LEU A 159 -7.88 -4.12 5.90
N LEU A 160 -8.04 -5.42 5.61
CA LEU A 160 -8.04 -5.94 4.24
C LEU A 160 -9.10 -5.32 3.32
N ASP A 161 -10.27 -5.00 3.88
CA ASP A 161 -11.38 -4.39 3.13
C ASP A 161 -11.06 -2.95 2.67
N TYR A 162 -10.11 -2.29 3.34
CA TYR A 162 -9.66 -0.95 3.00
C TYR A 162 -8.44 -0.94 2.05
N PHE A 163 -7.96 -2.12 1.64
CA PHE A 163 -6.86 -2.30 0.70
C PHE A 163 -7.35 -3.08 -0.54
N PRO A 164 -8.05 -2.41 -1.47
CA PRO A 164 -8.61 -3.05 -2.65
C PRO A 164 -7.55 -3.48 -3.67
N THR A 165 -6.39 -2.81 -3.68
CA THR A 165 -5.24 -3.17 -4.51
C THR A 165 -4.19 -3.87 -3.67
N ARG A 166 -3.79 -5.08 -4.06
CA ARG A 166 -2.88 -5.92 -3.30
C ARG A 166 -1.81 -6.52 -4.21
N LEU A 167 -0.57 -6.44 -3.76
CA LEU A 167 0.56 -7.12 -4.38
C LEU A 167 0.94 -8.29 -3.48
N ALA A 168 0.74 -9.50 -3.94
CA ALA A 168 1.12 -10.71 -3.23
C ALA A 168 2.35 -11.33 -3.90
N LEU A 169 3.52 -11.11 -3.29
CA LEU A 169 4.74 -11.83 -3.61
C LEU A 169 4.65 -13.23 -3.00
N ARG A 170 5.68 -14.05 -3.16
CA ARG A 170 5.66 -15.40 -2.59
C ARG A 170 5.28 -15.40 -1.11
N ILE A 171 4.27 -16.18 -0.76
CA ILE A 171 3.69 -16.30 0.58
C ILE A 171 4.07 -17.66 1.18
N SER A 172 4.40 -17.68 2.47
CA SER A 172 4.79 -18.93 3.16
C SER A 172 3.61 -19.74 3.72
N ASP A 173 2.41 -19.16 3.78
CA ASP A 173 1.20 -19.80 4.32
C ASP A 173 0.04 -19.73 3.33
N ARG A 174 -0.61 -20.89 3.10
CA ARG A 174 -1.76 -21.02 2.19
C ARG A 174 -2.94 -20.14 2.61
N LYS A 175 -3.17 -20.00 3.93
CA LYS A 175 -4.28 -19.17 4.45
C LYS A 175 -4.05 -17.68 4.14
N ASP A 176 -2.80 -17.24 4.23
CA ASP A 176 -2.41 -15.87 3.86
C ASP A 176 -2.67 -15.60 2.37
N SER A 177 -2.23 -16.53 1.49
CA SER A 177 -2.48 -16.42 0.05
C SER A 177 -3.98 -16.37 -0.26
N LYS A 178 -4.76 -17.29 0.32
CA LYS A 178 -6.22 -17.34 0.12
C LYS A 178 -6.93 -16.09 0.64
N MET A 179 -6.47 -15.53 1.76
CA MET A 179 -7.03 -14.29 2.31
C MET A 179 -6.76 -13.09 1.40
N LEU A 180 -5.53 -12.97 0.88
CA LEU A 180 -5.12 -11.83 0.06
C LEU A 180 -5.74 -11.85 -1.33
N LEU A 181 -5.69 -13.00 -1.99
CA LEU A 181 -6.04 -13.16 -3.41
C LEU A 181 -7.36 -13.90 -3.63
N LYS A 182 -8.00 -14.43 -2.58
CA LYS A 182 -9.09 -15.44 -2.69
C LYS A 182 -8.63 -16.71 -3.45
N SER A 183 -7.31 -16.91 -3.57
CA SER A 183 -6.64 -18.02 -4.24
C SER A 183 -5.39 -18.42 -3.47
N GLU A 184 -4.93 -19.65 -3.64
CA GLU A 184 -3.68 -20.15 -3.06
C GLU A 184 -2.46 -19.92 -3.99
N SER A 185 -2.64 -19.22 -5.11
CA SER A 185 -1.64 -19.05 -6.17
C SER A 185 -0.33 -18.44 -5.68
N ALA A 186 -0.35 -17.43 -4.80
CA ALA A 186 0.88 -16.82 -4.26
C ALA A 186 1.69 -17.76 -3.35
N PHE A 187 1.10 -18.88 -2.91
CA PHE A 187 1.81 -19.93 -2.18
C PHE A 187 2.40 -20.98 -3.12
N TRP A 188 1.64 -21.39 -4.17
CA TRP A 188 2.02 -22.52 -5.02
C TRP A 188 2.78 -22.14 -6.30
N GLU A 189 2.47 -21.00 -6.89
CA GLU A 189 2.88 -20.66 -8.26
C GLU A 189 4.10 -19.73 -8.30
N LEU A 190 4.35 -18.91 -7.26
CA LEU A 190 5.49 -18.00 -7.21
C LEU A 190 6.76 -18.74 -6.75
N ASN A 191 7.75 -18.83 -7.61
CA ASN A 191 8.97 -19.61 -7.38
C ASN A 191 10.22 -18.71 -7.18
N SER A 192 10.21 -17.51 -7.74
CA SER A 192 11.35 -16.60 -7.74
C SER A 192 11.07 -15.32 -6.96
N SER A 193 12.12 -14.70 -6.45
CA SER A 193 12.01 -13.37 -5.85
C SER A 193 11.64 -12.34 -6.92
N GLY A 194 10.70 -11.46 -6.59
CA GLY A 194 10.19 -10.45 -7.52
C GLY A 194 8.98 -10.90 -8.35
N GLU A 195 8.68 -12.19 -8.39
CA GLU A 195 7.39 -12.66 -8.92
C GLU A 195 6.26 -12.31 -7.96
N MET A 196 5.12 -11.91 -8.51
CA MET A 196 3.97 -11.50 -7.71
C MET A 196 2.64 -11.65 -8.46
N PHE A 197 1.58 -11.67 -7.68
CA PHE A 197 0.23 -11.46 -8.18
C PHE A 197 -0.25 -10.05 -7.80
N LEU A 198 -0.71 -9.30 -8.80
CA LEU A 198 -1.49 -8.09 -8.58
C LEU A 198 -2.97 -8.48 -8.49
N TYR A 199 -3.59 -8.22 -7.36
CA TYR A 199 -5.03 -8.23 -7.17
C TYR A 199 -5.55 -6.80 -7.19
N ASP A 200 -6.39 -6.48 -8.16
CA ASP A 200 -7.06 -5.18 -8.24
C ASP A 200 -8.54 -5.37 -8.55
N LYS A 201 -9.40 -4.94 -7.63
CA LYS A 201 -10.87 -4.99 -7.76
C LYS A 201 -11.42 -6.35 -8.22
N GLY A 202 -10.84 -7.44 -7.73
CA GLY A 202 -11.29 -8.81 -8.04
C GLY A 202 -10.56 -9.47 -9.21
N VAL A 203 -9.74 -8.73 -9.95
CA VAL A 203 -8.90 -9.29 -11.03
C VAL A 203 -7.54 -9.65 -10.49
N ILE A 204 -7.07 -10.87 -10.77
CA ILE A 204 -5.73 -11.35 -10.42
C ILE A 204 -4.90 -11.41 -11.70
N SER A 205 -3.67 -10.90 -11.64
CA SER A 205 -2.72 -10.93 -12.74
C SER A 205 -1.34 -11.30 -12.24
N HIS A 206 -0.71 -12.28 -12.87
CA HIS A 206 0.70 -12.62 -12.63
C HIS A 206 1.62 -11.61 -13.29
N CYS A 207 2.68 -11.20 -12.61
CA CYS A 207 3.73 -10.35 -13.15
C CYS A 207 5.05 -10.49 -12.36
N SER A 208 6.14 -10.03 -12.97
CA SER A 208 7.47 -10.04 -12.37
C SER A 208 8.08 -8.64 -12.38
N LEU A 209 8.75 -8.26 -11.28
CA LEU A 209 9.50 -7.00 -11.17
C LEU A 209 10.72 -6.93 -12.11
N SER A 210 11.16 -8.04 -12.69
CA SER A 210 12.42 -8.14 -13.45
C SER A 210 12.47 -7.35 -14.76
N GLY A 211 11.41 -6.67 -15.16
CA GLY A 211 11.37 -5.83 -16.36
C GLY A 211 11.30 -4.33 -16.13
N VAL A 212 11.36 -3.87 -14.89
CA VAL A 212 11.13 -2.45 -14.53
C VAL A 212 12.43 -1.64 -14.42
N PHE A 213 13.59 -2.28 -14.47
CA PHE A 213 14.90 -1.66 -14.22
C PHE A 213 15.75 -1.45 -15.49
N HIS A 214 15.12 -1.10 -16.63
CA HIS A 214 15.84 -0.74 -17.84
C HIS A 214 15.45 0.64 -18.33
#